data_582a06210ed76c23442671e2138239a9
#
_entry.id   582a06210ed76c23442671e2138239a9
#
_cell.length_a   1.000
_cell.length_b   1.000
_cell.length_c   1.000
_cell.angle_alpha   90.00
_cell.angle_beta   90.00
_cell.angle_gamma   90.00
#
_symmetry.space_group_name_H-M   'P 1'
#
loop_
_entity.id
_entity.type
_entity.pdbx_description
1 polymer ?
#
loop_
_entity_poly.entity_id
_entity_poly.type
_entity_poly.pdbx_seq_one_letter_code
_entity_poly.pdbx_strand_id
1 'polypeptide(L)'
;QEFDFVAVEEVTQFTEFQWQYISSSCRTSNKAIKPVMWATGNPGGVGHAWSKRLWIDQMHEEAENPKDYKFISARVFDNPALMEADPRYVESLKNIKDEALRRAYLNGDWDIYQGQFFTQWNRHKILTKSFEIPASWALYGALDYGESAPTSFGLYAIDFDYNIYRLMGYYQGDRTASQHAEEIVQRISGFPYTNGRMPIMIYSDPSMWVKRRLTEQMTKSAADVFSDFELPITRANNDRVNGWRICRDA
;
A
#
# COMPACT_ATOMS: atom_id res chain seq x y z
N GLN A 1 25.21 -19.14 -17.06
CA GLN A 1 24.70 -19.05 -18.42
C GLN A 1 24.37 -17.58 -18.71
N GLU A 2 24.59 -17.12 -19.93
CA GLU A 2 24.37 -15.74 -20.38
C GLU A 2 23.33 -15.76 -21.49
N PHE A 3 22.44 -14.77 -21.46
CA PHE A 3 21.39 -14.58 -22.47
C PHE A 3 21.35 -13.11 -22.89
N ASP A 4 21.39 -12.86 -24.19
CA ASP A 4 21.25 -11.52 -24.76
C ASP A 4 19.80 -11.03 -24.76
N PHE A 5 18.88 -11.98 -24.75
CA PHE A 5 17.44 -11.71 -24.72
C PHE A 5 16.74 -12.72 -23.79
N VAL A 6 15.87 -12.22 -22.94
CA VAL A 6 15.02 -13.03 -22.06
C VAL A 6 13.58 -12.54 -22.19
N ALA A 7 12.65 -13.46 -22.47
CA ALA A 7 11.22 -13.19 -22.44
C ALA A 7 10.59 -13.99 -21.29
N VAL A 8 9.77 -13.32 -20.49
CA VAL A 8 9.03 -13.93 -19.38
C VAL A 8 7.54 -13.69 -19.59
N GLU A 9 6.79 -14.78 -19.77
CA GLU A 9 5.34 -14.70 -19.84
C GLU A 9 4.74 -14.80 -18.44
N GLU A 10 3.61 -14.10 -18.25
CA GLU A 10 2.87 -14.06 -16.98
C GLU A 10 3.77 -13.70 -15.79
N VAL A 11 4.55 -12.64 -15.94
CA VAL A 11 5.55 -12.20 -14.94
C VAL A 11 4.96 -12.01 -13.54
N THR A 12 3.68 -11.70 -13.45
CA THR A 12 2.93 -11.57 -12.19
C THR A 12 2.72 -12.90 -11.45
N GLN A 13 3.03 -14.03 -12.07
CA GLN A 13 3.04 -15.34 -11.39
C GLN A 13 4.40 -15.65 -10.71
N PHE A 14 5.40 -14.81 -10.92
CA PHE A 14 6.72 -14.96 -10.30
C PHE A 14 6.86 -14.05 -9.08
N THR A 15 7.59 -14.54 -8.08
CA THR A 15 8.04 -13.70 -6.97
C THR A 15 9.10 -12.71 -7.45
N GLU A 16 9.29 -11.61 -6.75
CA GLU A 16 10.34 -10.63 -7.08
C GLU A 16 11.73 -11.25 -7.07
N PHE A 17 12.00 -12.18 -6.14
CA PHE A 17 13.25 -12.93 -6.10
C PHE A 17 13.47 -13.75 -7.39
N GLN A 18 12.46 -14.44 -7.89
CA GLN A 18 12.57 -15.21 -9.14
C GLN A 18 12.83 -14.31 -10.33
N TRP A 19 12.17 -13.13 -10.40
CA TRP A 19 12.45 -12.13 -11.42
C TRP A 19 13.90 -11.63 -11.36
N GLN A 20 14.37 -11.24 -10.17
CA GLN A 20 15.76 -10.79 -9.98
C GLN A 20 16.78 -11.89 -10.35
N TYR A 21 16.48 -13.13 -10.00
CA TYR A 21 17.34 -14.26 -10.37
C TYR A 21 17.42 -14.45 -11.89
N ILE A 22 16.29 -14.41 -12.60
CA ILE A 22 16.25 -14.52 -14.06
C ILE A 22 16.99 -13.33 -14.69
N SER A 23 16.74 -12.12 -14.21
CA SER A 23 17.37 -10.90 -14.75
C SER A 23 18.88 -10.89 -14.61
N SER A 24 19.42 -11.50 -13.56
CA SER A 24 20.87 -11.65 -13.39
C SER A 24 21.55 -12.46 -14.51
N SER A 25 20.81 -13.28 -15.22
CA SER A 25 21.28 -14.07 -16.38
C SER A 25 21.17 -13.33 -17.71
N CYS A 26 20.44 -12.20 -17.75
CA CYS A 26 20.30 -11.35 -18.94
C CYS A 26 21.51 -10.42 -19.05
N ARG A 27 22.58 -10.92 -19.60
CA ARG A 27 23.85 -10.23 -19.73
C ARG A 27 24.61 -10.75 -20.95
N THR A 28 25.54 -9.96 -21.46
CA THR A 28 26.36 -10.33 -22.62
C THR A 28 27.81 -9.90 -22.44
N SER A 29 28.72 -10.71 -22.95
CA SER A 29 30.13 -10.34 -23.14
C SER A 29 30.39 -9.63 -24.47
N ASN A 30 29.40 -9.60 -25.39
CA ASN A 30 29.47 -8.92 -26.67
C ASN A 30 29.10 -7.44 -26.55
N LYS A 31 30.09 -6.56 -26.71
CA LYS A 31 29.90 -5.09 -26.60
C LYS A 31 28.96 -4.49 -27.65
N ALA A 32 28.68 -5.19 -28.73
CA ALA A 32 27.79 -4.74 -29.81
C ALA A 32 26.30 -5.02 -29.49
N ILE A 33 26.02 -5.81 -28.43
CA ILE A 33 24.67 -6.21 -28.08
C ILE A 33 24.30 -5.54 -26.74
N LYS A 34 23.12 -4.92 -26.65
CA LYS A 34 22.52 -4.50 -25.39
C LYS A 34 21.54 -5.59 -24.96
N PRO A 35 21.77 -6.26 -23.80
CA PRO A 35 20.86 -7.27 -23.30
C PRO A 35 19.48 -6.65 -23.03
N VAL A 36 18.40 -7.37 -23.33
CA VAL A 36 17.04 -6.91 -23.18
C VAL A 36 16.18 -7.99 -22.54
N MET A 37 15.31 -7.58 -21.61
CA MET A 37 14.26 -8.42 -21.06
C MET A 37 12.89 -7.91 -21.47
N TRP A 38 12.02 -8.83 -21.85
CA TRP A 38 10.61 -8.56 -22.07
C TRP A 38 9.79 -9.37 -21.07
N ALA A 39 8.73 -8.77 -20.56
CA ALA A 39 7.79 -9.45 -19.70
C ALA A 39 6.38 -9.14 -20.14
N THR A 40 5.54 -10.16 -20.17
CA THR A 40 4.09 -10.02 -20.32
C THR A 40 3.40 -10.43 -19.02
N GLY A 41 2.22 -9.93 -18.76
CA GLY A 41 1.45 -10.33 -17.59
C GLY A 41 0.18 -9.50 -17.44
N ASN A 42 -0.73 -10.08 -16.69
CA ASN A 42 -1.99 -9.44 -16.32
C ASN A 42 -1.94 -9.05 -14.83
N PRO A 43 -2.75 -8.06 -14.41
CA PRO A 43 -2.90 -7.75 -12.99
C PRO A 43 -3.35 -8.98 -12.20
N GLY A 44 -2.76 -9.23 -11.04
CA GLY A 44 -3.04 -10.37 -10.17
C GLY A 44 -1.82 -11.29 -9.98
N GLY A 45 -1.98 -12.37 -9.20
CA GLY A 45 -0.91 -13.30 -8.89
C GLY A 45 0.04 -12.83 -7.78
N VAL A 46 1.00 -13.68 -7.43
CA VAL A 46 1.95 -13.46 -6.32
C VAL A 46 2.89 -12.29 -6.59
N GLY A 47 3.16 -11.99 -7.86
CA GLY A 47 4.06 -10.93 -8.30
C GLY A 47 3.37 -9.59 -8.56
N HIS A 48 2.05 -9.50 -8.36
CA HIS A 48 1.30 -8.29 -8.67
C HIS A 48 1.89 -7.03 -8.02
N ALA A 49 2.19 -7.09 -6.72
CA ALA A 49 2.63 -5.93 -5.96
C ALA A 49 3.98 -5.37 -6.46
N TRP A 50 4.99 -6.22 -6.64
CA TRP A 50 6.30 -5.77 -7.11
C TRP A 50 6.27 -5.36 -8.58
N SER A 51 5.50 -6.06 -9.43
CA SER A 51 5.33 -5.69 -10.84
C SER A 51 4.66 -4.32 -10.98
N LYS A 52 3.61 -4.08 -10.18
CA LYS A 52 2.92 -2.79 -10.13
C LYS A 52 3.86 -1.68 -9.67
N ARG A 53 4.58 -1.89 -8.56
CA ARG A 53 5.57 -0.95 -8.04
C ARG A 53 6.57 -0.54 -9.13
N LEU A 54 7.16 -1.53 -9.80
CA LEU A 54 8.27 -1.33 -10.71
C LEU A 54 7.87 -0.66 -12.02
N TRP A 55 6.78 -1.11 -12.65
CA TRP A 55 6.40 -0.66 -14.00
C TRP A 55 5.23 0.31 -14.05
N ILE A 56 4.23 0.15 -13.17
CA ILE A 56 3.01 0.94 -13.23
C ILE A 56 3.15 2.21 -12.40
N ASP A 57 3.50 2.04 -11.13
CA ASP A 57 3.67 3.15 -10.18
C ASP A 57 5.02 3.87 -10.36
N GLN A 58 5.97 3.21 -11.06
CA GLN A 58 7.35 3.70 -11.29
C GLN A 58 8.06 4.12 -9.99
N MET A 59 7.80 3.36 -8.94
CA MET A 59 8.44 3.55 -7.64
C MET A 59 9.68 2.67 -7.57
N HIS A 60 10.83 3.28 -7.89
CA HIS A 60 12.10 2.59 -7.99
C HIS A 60 12.89 2.69 -6.68
N GLU A 61 13.60 1.63 -6.35
CA GLU A 61 14.56 1.59 -5.25
C GLU A 61 15.88 2.25 -5.67
N GLU A 62 16.76 2.55 -4.72
CA GLU A 62 18.02 3.25 -4.97
C GLU A 62 18.92 2.53 -6.00
N ALA A 63 18.89 1.21 -6.03
CA ALA A 63 19.64 0.38 -6.98
C ALA A 63 18.98 0.24 -8.35
N GLU A 64 17.76 0.70 -8.53
CA GLU A 64 16.97 0.57 -9.76
C GLU A 64 17.06 1.84 -10.59
N ASN A 65 17.56 1.74 -11.83
CA ASN A 65 17.58 2.88 -12.73
C ASN A 65 16.23 3.01 -13.48
N PRO A 66 15.44 4.08 -13.27
CA PRO A 66 14.13 4.25 -13.90
C PRO A 66 14.13 4.14 -15.43
N LYS A 67 15.26 4.47 -16.09
CA LYS A 67 15.39 4.42 -17.55
C LYS A 67 15.43 3.02 -18.13
N ASP A 68 15.67 2.02 -17.29
CA ASP A 68 15.74 0.61 -17.71
C ASP A 68 14.37 -0.07 -17.74
N TYR A 69 13.34 0.61 -17.21
CA TYR A 69 12.00 0.07 -17.10
C TYR A 69 11.02 0.84 -17.98
N LYS A 70 10.29 0.11 -18.83
CA LYS A 70 9.25 0.67 -19.69
C LYS A 70 8.00 -0.19 -19.64
N PHE A 71 6.88 0.44 -19.30
CA PHE A 71 5.56 -0.18 -19.38
C PHE A 71 4.89 0.15 -20.70
N ILE A 72 4.32 -0.88 -21.33
CA ILE A 72 3.47 -0.74 -22.53
C ILE A 72 2.13 -1.36 -22.17
N SER A 73 1.12 -0.51 -21.99
CA SER A 73 -0.25 -0.97 -21.74
C SER A 73 -0.83 -1.60 -22.99
N ALA A 74 -1.43 -2.78 -22.81
CA ALA A 74 -2.21 -3.44 -23.86
C ALA A 74 -3.54 -3.93 -23.25
N ARG A 75 -4.64 -3.65 -23.93
CA ARG A 75 -5.99 -4.06 -23.51
C ARG A 75 -6.55 -5.03 -24.52
N VAL A 76 -7.55 -5.79 -24.12
CA VAL A 76 -8.24 -6.72 -25.04
C VAL A 76 -8.73 -6.00 -26.30
N PHE A 77 -9.17 -4.74 -26.19
CA PHE A 77 -9.67 -3.93 -27.30
C PHE A 77 -8.58 -3.42 -28.24
N ASP A 78 -7.32 -3.49 -27.84
CA ASP A 78 -6.17 -3.09 -28.67
C ASP A 78 -5.73 -4.21 -29.63
N ASN A 79 -6.40 -5.39 -29.55
CA ASN A 79 -6.16 -6.54 -30.42
C ASN A 79 -7.32 -6.75 -31.39
N PRO A 80 -7.34 -6.04 -32.56
CA PRO A 80 -8.44 -6.14 -33.54
C PRO A 80 -8.57 -7.54 -34.13
N ALA A 81 -7.46 -8.28 -34.27
CA ALA A 81 -7.49 -9.64 -34.80
C ALA A 81 -8.23 -10.61 -33.87
N LEU A 82 -8.05 -10.47 -32.53
CA LEU A 82 -8.80 -11.25 -31.55
C LEU A 82 -10.29 -10.89 -31.57
N MET A 83 -10.59 -9.59 -31.68
CA MET A 83 -11.96 -9.09 -31.71
C MET A 83 -12.74 -9.60 -32.93
N GLU A 84 -12.06 -9.72 -34.08
CA GLU A 84 -12.63 -10.27 -35.31
C GLU A 84 -12.76 -11.80 -35.25
N ALA A 85 -11.74 -12.50 -34.73
CA ALA A 85 -11.71 -13.96 -34.69
C ALA A 85 -12.67 -14.54 -33.63
N ASP A 86 -12.77 -13.90 -32.44
CA ASP A 86 -13.65 -14.34 -31.36
C ASP A 86 -14.37 -13.17 -30.66
N PRO A 87 -15.45 -12.64 -31.24
CA PRO A 87 -16.25 -11.58 -30.63
C PRO A 87 -16.84 -11.96 -29.26
N ARG A 88 -17.03 -13.28 -28.98
CA ARG A 88 -17.60 -13.76 -27.72
C ARG A 88 -16.58 -13.74 -26.58
N TYR A 89 -15.30 -13.62 -26.88
CA TYR A 89 -14.26 -13.55 -25.84
C TYR A 89 -14.50 -12.36 -24.89
N VAL A 90 -14.79 -11.18 -25.42
CA VAL A 90 -15.09 -9.99 -24.62
C VAL A 90 -16.35 -10.16 -23.77
N GLU A 91 -17.37 -10.83 -24.33
CA GLU A 91 -18.58 -11.14 -23.55
C GLU A 91 -18.27 -12.09 -22.39
N SER A 92 -17.40 -13.06 -22.61
CA SER A 92 -16.97 -13.98 -21.55
C SER A 92 -16.25 -13.22 -20.43
N LEU A 93 -15.40 -12.24 -20.75
CA LEU A 93 -14.73 -11.39 -19.78
C LEU A 93 -15.72 -10.50 -19.00
N LYS A 94 -16.74 -9.94 -19.67
CA LYS A 94 -17.80 -9.15 -19.02
C LYS A 94 -18.63 -9.97 -18.03
N ASN A 95 -18.76 -11.27 -18.27
CA ASN A 95 -19.51 -12.19 -17.42
C ASN A 95 -18.74 -12.70 -16.20
N ILE A 96 -17.47 -12.32 -16.03
CA ILE A 96 -16.69 -12.61 -14.80
C ILE A 96 -17.42 -11.98 -13.62
N LYS A 97 -17.81 -12.83 -12.64
CA LYS A 97 -18.55 -12.38 -11.46
C LYS A 97 -17.73 -11.50 -10.52
N ASP A 98 -16.46 -11.82 -10.39
CA ASP A 98 -15.51 -10.98 -9.62
C ASP A 98 -15.26 -9.68 -10.36
N GLU A 99 -15.72 -8.57 -9.78
CA GLU A 99 -15.60 -7.23 -10.36
C GLU A 99 -14.13 -6.79 -10.50
N ALA A 100 -13.29 -7.13 -9.53
CA ALA A 100 -11.88 -6.78 -9.56
C ALA A 100 -11.19 -7.50 -10.72
N LEU A 101 -11.42 -8.82 -10.83
CA LEU A 101 -10.86 -9.62 -11.92
C LEU A 101 -11.41 -9.19 -13.30
N ARG A 102 -12.69 -8.85 -13.38
CA ARG A 102 -13.29 -8.30 -14.60
C ARG A 102 -12.63 -7.00 -15.04
N ARG A 103 -12.40 -6.06 -14.10
CA ARG A 103 -11.70 -4.81 -14.37
C ARG A 103 -10.25 -5.04 -14.81
N ALA A 104 -9.56 -5.99 -14.18
CA ALA A 104 -8.22 -6.39 -14.56
C ALA A 104 -8.13 -6.80 -16.02
N TYR A 105 -8.97 -7.72 -16.43
CA TYR A 105 -8.90 -8.32 -17.76
C TYR A 105 -9.49 -7.45 -18.87
N LEU A 106 -10.55 -6.68 -18.60
CA LEU A 106 -11.13 -5.78 -19.59
C LEU A 106 -10.36 -4.47 -19.75
N ASN A 107 -9.92 -3.89 -18.63
CA ASN A 107 -9.39 -2.52 -18.61
C ASN A 107 -7.89 -2.47 -18.37
N GLY A 108 -7.25 -3.62 -18.03
CA GLY A 108 -5.87 -3.63 -17.59
C GLY A 108 -5.68 -2.86 -16.28
N ASP A 109 -6.66 -2.96 -15.37
CA ASP A 109 -6.65 -2.21 -14.12
C ASP A 109 -5.71 -2.88 -13.11
N TRP A 110 -4.62 -2.18 -12.77
CA TRP A 110 -3.62 -2.63 -11.80
C TRP A 110 -3.94 -2.24 -10.36
N ASP A 111 -4.99 -1.46 -10.12
CA ASP A 111 -5.44 -1.11 -8.77
C ASP A 111 -6.40 -2.16 -8.18
N ILE A 112 -6.23 -3.41 -8.59
CA ILE A 112 -6.99 -4.55 -8.09
C ILE A 112 -6.08 -5.49 -7.30
N TYR A 113 -6.62 -6.10 -6.26
CA TYR A 113 -5.96 -7.16 -5.49
C TYR A 113 -6.87 -8.38 -5.40
N GLN A 114 -6.37 -9.53 -5.81
CA GLN A 114 -7.05 -10.80 -5.54
C GLN A 114 -7.17 -11.00 -4.02
N GLY A 115 -8.38 -11.24 -3.54
CA GLY A 115 -8.64 -11.34 -2.10
C GLY A 115 -8.74 -10.00 -1.37
N GLN A 116 -8.82 -8.89 -2.09
CA GLN A 116 -9.04 -7.58 -1.49
C GLN A 116 -10.39 -7.56 -0.76
N PHE A 117 -10.35 -7.25 0.53
CA PHE A 117 -11.57 -7.11 1.32
C PHE A 117 -12.35 -5.83 0.97
N PHE A 118 -11.64 -4.74 0.67
CA PHE A 118 -12.18 -3.42 0.30
C PHE A 118 -12.19 -3.24 -1.22
N THR A 119 -13.10 -3.92 -1.91
CA THR A 119 -13.20 -3.89 -3.38
C THR A 119 -13.65 -2.55 -3.94
N GLN A 120 -14.34 -1.73 -3.12
CA GLN A 120 -14.79 -0.38 -3.47
C GLN A 120 -13.67 0.67 -3.47
N TRP A 121 -12.46 0.31 -3.00
CA TRP A 121 -11.32 1.22 -3.04
C TRP A 121 -11.04 1.67 -4.47
N ASN A 122 -11.18 2.97 -4.71
CA ASN A 122 -10.90 3.59 -5.99
C ASN A 122 -10.19 4.92 -5.76
N ARG A 123 -8.90 4.97 -6.12
CA ARG A 123 -8.05 6.15 -5.92
C ARG A 123 -8.68 7.44 -6.46
N HIS A 124 -9.30 7.40 -7.63
CA HIS A 124 -9.91 8.58 -8.26
C HIS A 124 -11.16 9.09 -7.56
N LYS A 125 -11.84 8.23 -6.79
CA LYS A 125 -13.03 8.60 -6.02
C LYS A 125 -12.71 9.02 -4.60
N ILE A 126 -11.66 8.44 -4.01
CA ILE A 126 -11.34 8.57 -2.57
C ILE A 126 -10.33 9.70 -2.33
N LEU A 127 -9.42 9.98 -3.28
CA LEU A 127 -8.48 11.08 -3.10
C LEU A 127 -9.15 12.42 -3.38
N THR A 128 -9.00 13.33 -2.41
CA THR A 128 -9.39 14.73 -2.54
C THR A 128 -8.16 15.65 -2.48
N LYS A 129 -8.31 16.88 -2.95
CA LYS A 129 -7.27 17.89 -2.79
C LYS A 129 -7.16 18.27 -1.31
N SER A 130 -5.94 18.57 -0.88
CA SER A 130 -5.70 19.07 0.47
C SER A 130 -6.47 20.39 0.72
N PHE A 131 -7.03 20.53 1.91
CA PHE A 131 -7.75 21.73 2.35
C PHE A 131 -7.54 21.93 3.85
N GLU A 132 -7.77 23.14 4.34
CA GLU A 132 -7.68 23.43 5.77
C GLU A 132 -8.83 22.74 6.52
N ILE A 133 -8.48 22.05 7.60
CA ILE A 133 -9.45 21.31 8.40
C ILE A 133 -10.10 22.25 9.40
N PRO A 134 -11.42 22.45 9.32
CA PRO A 134 -12.15 23.32 10.25
C PRO A 134 -11.84 23.00 11.71
N ALA A 135 -11.68 24.02 12.54
CA ALA A 135 -11.39 23.85 13.96
C ALA A 135 -12.47 23.07 14.72
N SER A 136 -13.70 23.09 14.21
CA SER A 136 -14.85 22.38 14.75
C SER A 136 -14.86 20.88 14.46
N TRP A 137 -14.05 20.40 13.52
CA TRP A 137 -13.97 18.97 13.22
C TRP A 137 -13.09 18.25 14.23
N ALA A 138 -13.55 17.10 14.69
CA ALA A 138 -12.80 16.28 15.61
C ALA A 138 -11.64 15.58 14.91
N LEU A 139 -10.48 15.56 15.57
CA LEU A 139 -9.30 14.83 15.10
C LEU A 139 -9.15 13.55 15.91
N TYR A 140 -8.88 12.44 15.21
CA TYR A 140 -8.60 11.13 15.79
C TYR A 140 -7.31 10.55 15.24
N GLY A 141 -6.68 9.68 16.02
CA GLY A 141 -5.56 8.87 15.58
C GLY A 141 -5.90 7.39 15.55
N ALA A 142 -5.24 6.63 14.68
CA ALA A 142 -5.18 5.19 14.73
C ALA A 142 -3.72 4.76 14.69
N LEU A 143 -3.30 3.91 15.64
CA LEU A 143 -1.92 3.49 15.82
C LEU A 143 -1.85 1.97 15.90
N ASP A 144 -1.06 1.39 15.00
CA ASP A 144 -0.64 -0.01 15.06
C ASP A 144 0.86 -0.05 15.35
N TYR A 145 1.21 -0.34 16.59
CA TYR A 145 2.59 -0.34 17.06
C TYR A 145 3.25 -1.68 16.76
N GLY A 146 4.31 -1.64 15.97
CA GLY A 146 5.19 -2.77 15.72
C GLY A 146 6.51 -2.64 16.50
N GLU A 147 6.95 -3.69 17.15
CA GLU A 147 8.28 -3.74 17.80
C GLU A 147 9.34 -4.25 16.82
N SER A 148 9.04 -5.36 16.13
CA SER A 148 9.88 -5.95 15.08
C SER A 148 9.32 -5.68 13.69
N ALA A 149 8.07 -5.28 13.60
CA ALA A 149 7.40 -4.84 12.39
C ALA A 149 7.32 -3.31 12.38
N PRO A 150 7.12 -2.67 11.22
CA PRO A 150 6.94 -1.24 11.16
C PRO A 150 5.73 -0.76 11.96
N THR A 151 5.88 0.35 12.66
CA THR A 151 4.78 1.07 13.32
C THR A 151 4.02 1.88 12.28
N SER A 152 2.69 1.79 12.30
CA SER A 152 1.79 2.55 11.43
C SER A 152 0.94 3.51 12.26
N PHE A 153 0.88 4.78 11.85
CA PHE A 153 -0.02 5.77 12.44
C PHE A 153 -0.76 6.54 11.34
N GLY A 154 -2.04 6.80 11.57
CA GLY A 154 -2.86 7.67 10.75
C GLY A 154 -3.55 8.75 11.57
N LEU A 155 -3.52 10.00 11.05
CA LEU A 155 -4.32 11.10 11.58
C LEU A 155 -5.56 11.28 10.71
N TYR A 156 -6.70 11.42 11.34
CA TYR A 156 -8.01 11.51 10.69
C TYR A 156 -8.81 12.71 11.22
N ALA A 157 -9.56 13.35 10.33
CA ALA A 157 -10.62 14.29 10.72
C ALA A 157 -11.98 13.68 10.43
N ILE A 158 -12.97 14.01 11.24
CA ILE A 158 -14.37 13.60 11.04
C ILE A 158 -15.22 14.86 11.00
N ASP A 159 -16.00 15.01 9.92
CA ASP A 159 -16.96 16.11 9.79
C ASP A 159 -18.32 15.81 10.47
N PHE A 160 -19.24 16.75 10.37
CA PHE A 160 -20.56 16.61 11.00
C PHE A 160 -21.49 15.61 10.28
N ASP A 161 -21.15 15.24 9.04
CA ASP A 161 -21.86 14.21 8.26
C ASP A 161 -21.22 12.84 8.41
N TYR A 162 -20.24 12.70 9.36
CA TYR A 162 -19.46 11.50 9.63
C TYR A 162 -18.53 11.05 8.49
N ASN A 163 -18.23 11.93 7.53
CA ASN A 163 -17.17 11.61 6.57
C ASN A 163 -15.81 11.60 7.27
N ILE A 164 -15.02 10.60 6.95
CA ILE A 164 -13.67 10.38 7.53
C ILE A 164 -12.62 10.78 6.51
N TYR A 165 -11.79 11.73 6.86
CA TYR A 165 -10.68 12.21 6.04
C TYR A 165 -9.36 11.77 6.65
N ARG A 166 -8.61 10.94 5.93
CA ARG A 166 -7.23 10.63 6.30
C ARG A 166 -6.34 11.79 5.90
N LEU A 167 -5.76 12.45 6.89
CA LEU A 167 -4.96 13.66 6.71
C LEU A 167 -3.48 13.34 6.51
N MET A 168 -2.95 12.42 7.33
CA MET A 168 -1.54 12.10 7.39
C MET A 168 -1.35 10.63 7.68
N GLY A 169 -0.26 10.05 7.18
CA GLY A 169 0.21 8.72 7.52
C GLY A 169 1.66 8.73 7.99
N TYR A 170 1.98 7.79 8.88
CA TYR A 170 3.32 7.45 9.30
C TYR A 170 3.48 5.94 9.18
N TYR A 171 4.61 5.50 8.63
CA TYR A 171 4.93 4.08 8.51
C TYR A 171 6.45 3.93 8.58
N GLN A 172 6.96 3.34 9.66
CA GLN A 172 8.39 3.25 9.90
C GLN A 172 8.72 2.04 10.78
N GLY A 173 9.79 1.32 10.44
CA GLY A 173 10.40 0.26 11.25
C GLY A 173 11.67 0.71 11.97
N ASP A 174 12.29 -0.23 12.65
CA ASP A 174 13.62 -0.12 13.25
C ASP A 174 13.79 1.08 14.21
N ARG A 175 12.77 1.37 15.01
CA ARG A 175 12.77 2.44 16.00
C ARG A 175 12.21 1.99 17.34
N THR A 176 12.66 2.62 18.41
CA THR A 176 12.09 2.44 19.75
C THR A 176 10.72 3.11 19.88
N ALA A 177 9.94 2.69 20.87
CA ALA A 177 8.65 3.30 21.18
C ALA A 177 8.75 4.83 21.38
N SER A 178 9.80 5.30 22.07
CA SER A 178 10.05 6.73 22.30
C SER A 178 10.32 7.47 20.98
N GLN A 179 11.13 6.90 20.09
CA GLN A 179 11.43 7.51 18.79
C GLN A 179 10.19 7.58 17.89
N HIS A 180 9.33 6.54 17.92
CA HIS A 180 8.05 6.59 17.21
C HIS A 180 7.13 7.67 17.78
N ALA A 181 7.00 7.76 19.10
CA ALA A 181 6.14 8.73 19.76
C ALA A 181 6.59 10.16 19.45
N GLU A 182 7.89 10.45 19.58
CA GLU A 182 8.47 11.76 19.26
C GLU A 182 8.22 12.18 17.82
N GLU A 183 8.49 11.29 16.87
CA GLU A 183 8.29 11.56 15.44
C GLU A 183 6.80 11.82 15.12
N ILE A 184 5.89 11.05 15.73
CA ILE A 184 4.43 11.23 15.54
C ILE A 184 4.00 12.58 16.07
N VAL A 185 4.47 13.00 17.28
CA VAL A 185 4.17 14.31 17.83
C VAL A 185 4.69 15.43 16.92
N GLN A 186 5.93 15.32 16.44
CA GLN A 186 6.52 16.31 15.53
C GLN A 186 5.72 16.43 14.23
N ARG A 187 5.29 15.30 13.64
CA ARG A 187 4.48 15.31 12.42
C ARG A 187 3.09 15.90 12.62
N ILE A 188 2.43 15.61 13.73
CA ILE A 188 1.13 16.22 14.04
C ILE A 188 1.29 17.72 14.22
N SER A 189 2.26 18.14 15.05
CA SER A 189 2.50 19.56 15.35
C SER A 189 2.92 20.37 14.12
N GLY A 190 3.67 19.75 13.20
CA GLY A 190 4.10 20.36 11.95
C GLY A 190 3.07 20.25 10.81
N PHE A 191 1.92 19.61 11.01
CA PHE A 191 0.95 19.41 9.94
C PHE A 191 0.16 20.68 9.62
N PRO A 192 0.31 21.28 8.43
CA PRO A 192 -0.12 22.66 8.16
C PRO A 192 -1.66 22.80 8.17
N TYR A 193 -2.39 21.76 7.76
CA TYR A 193 -3.85 21.85 7.55
C TYR A 193 -4.68 21.72 8.83
N THR A 194 -4.06 21.43 9.97
CA THR A 194 -4.72 21.35 11.28
C THR A 194 -4.20 22.38 12.27
N ASN A 195 -3.27 23.26 11.85
CA ASN A 195 -2.57 24.19 12.73
C ASN A 195 -1.94 23.51 13.96
N GLY A 196 -1.39 22.30 13.75
CA GLY A 196 -0.75 21.51 14.80
C GLY A 196 -1.66 20.98 15.89
N ARG A 197 -2.99 20.96 15.67
CA ARG A 197 -3.93 20.43 16.67
C ARG A 197 -3.70 18.94 16.91
N MET A 198 -3.65 18.57 18.17
CA MET A 198 -3.56 17.17 18.59
C MET A 198 -4.91 16.45 18.42
N PRO A 199 -4.91 15.15 18.11
CA PRO A 199 -6.13 14.35 18.12
C PRO A 199 -6.70 14.27 19.55
N ILE A 200 -8.03 14.22 19.63
CA ILE A 200 -8.71 14.06 20.93
C ILE A 200 -8.51 12.65 21.50
N MET A 201 -8.24 11.67 20.63
CA MET A 201 -8.03 10.27 21.00
C MET A 201 -7.26 9.53 19.91
N ILE A 202 -6.36 8.63 20.32
CA ILE A 202 -5.61 7.74 19.42
C ILE A 202 -5.96 6.30 19.79
N TYR A 203 -6.66 5.63 18.90
CA TYR A 203 -7.02 4.21 19.09
C TYR A 203 -5.85 3.31 18.72
N SER A 204 -5.52 2.36 19.61
CA SER A 204 -4.40 1.45 19.39
C SER A 204 -4.71 0.03 19.86
N ASP A 205 -4.00 -0.94 19.27
CA ASP A 205 -4.17 -2.35 19.64
C ASP A 205 -3.93 -2.56 21.14
N PRO A 206 -4.78 -3.35 21.82
CA PRO A 206 -4.65 -3.63 23.25
C PRO A 206 -3.30 -4.23 23.67
N SER A 207 -2.55 -4.84 22.75
CA SER A 207 -1.21 -5.39 23.04
C SER A 207 -0.21 -4.34 23.50
N MET A 208 -0.41 -3.05 23.15
CA MET A 208 0.45 -1.95 23.59
C MET A 208 0.48 -1.77 25.11
N TRP A 209 -0.53 -2.27 25.86
CA TRP A 209 -0.58 -2.20 27.31
C TRP A 209 0.08 -3.39 28.00
N VAL A 210 0.64 -4.34 27.25
CA VAL A 210 1.42 -5.43 27.84
C VAL A 210 2.71 -4.86 28.38
N LYS A 211 2.88 -4.97 29.71
CA LYS A 211 4.08 -4.47 30.41
C LYS A 211 5.28 -5.32 30.06
N ARG A 212 6.39 -4.67 29.73
CA ARG A 212 7.68 -5.31 29.46
C ARG A 212 8.74 -4.76 30.39
N ARG A 213 9.69 -5.60 30.78
CA ARG A 213 10.80 -5.21 31.61
C ARG A 213 11.81 -4.44 30.76
N LEU A 214 11.96 -3.14 30.99
CA LEU A 214 12.96 -2.29 30.33
C LEU A 214 14.31 -2.33 31.05
N THR A 215 14.26 -2.41 32.40
CA THR A 215 15.45 -2.58 33.27
C THR A 215 15.04 -3.44 34.48
N GLU A 216 16.00 -3.79 35.35
CA GLU A 216 15.68 -4.54 36.57
C GLU A 216 14.65 -3.87 37.50
N GLN A 217 14.52 -2.55 37.40
CA GLN A 217 13.69 -1.72 38.26
C GLN A 217 12.51 -1.04 37.56
N MET A 218 12.46 -1.00 36.21
CA MET A 218 11.42 -0.32 35.46
C MET A 218 10.69 -1.25 34.48
N THR A 219 9.38 -1.37 34.68
CA THR A 219 8.48 -2.08 33.78
C THR A 219 7.49 -1.08 33.18
N LYS A 220 7.64 -0.78 31.87
CA LYS A 220 6.71 0.06 31.13
C LYS A 220 6.08 -0.71 29.97
N SER A 221 4.85 -0.37 29.64
CA SER A 221 4.24 -0.79 28.39
C SER A 221 4.57 0.22 27.27
N ALA A 222 4.40 -0.17 26.01
CA ALA A 222 4.52 0.78 24.91
C ALA A 222 3.53 1.94 25.07
N ALA A 223 2.30 1.65 25.55
CA ALA A 223 1.29 2.67 25.81
C ALA A 223 1.76 3.70 26.86
N ASP A 224 2.43 3.26 27.94
CA ASP A 224 2.99 4.18 28.93
C ASP A 224 4.03 5.11 28.29
N VAL A 225 4.89 4.58 27.41
CA VAL A 225 5.90 5.38 26.70
C VAL A 225 5.25 6.44 25.81
N PHE A 226 4.24 6.07 25.01
CA PHE A 226 3.54 7.04 24.16
C PHE A 226 2.79 8.10 24.99
N SER A 227 2.22 7.71 26.14
CA SER A 227 1.57 8.64 27.07
C SER A 227 2.53 9.65 27.69
N ASP A 228 3.82 9.30 27.90
CA ASP A 228 4.84 10.22 28.36
C ASP A 228 5.07 11.39 27.35
N PHE A 229 4.71 11.21 26.09
CA PHE A 229 4.73 12.23 25.03
C PHE A 229 3.39 12.95 24.84
N GLU A 230 2.50 12.86 25.83
CA GLU A 230 1.16 13.51 25.82
C GLU A 230 0.25 13.03 24.69
N LEU A 231 0.52 11.87 24.10
CA LEU A 231 -0.35 11.28 23.10
C LEU A 231 -1.57 10.61 23.77
N PRO A 232 -2.82 11.01 23.43
CA PRO A 232 -4.03 10.53 24.09
C PRO A 232 -4.42 9.12 23.64
N ILE A 233 -3.63 8.11 24.00
CA ILE A 233 -3.80 6.73 23.57
C ILE A 233 -4.92 6.03 24.32
N THR A 234 -5.77 5.32 23.59
CA THR A 234 -6.81 4.47 24.14
C THR A 234 -6.86 3.12 23.45
N ARG A 235 -7.39 2.11 24.14
CA ARG A 235 -7.53 0.77 23.59
C ARG A 235 -8.60 0.74 22.50
N ALA A 236 -8.24 0.21 21.34
CA ALA A 236 -9.20 -0.12 20.31
C ALA A 236 -9.91 -1.45 20.60
N ASN A 237 -11.06 -1.65 19.97
CA ASN A 237 -11.62 -2.97 19.81
C ASN A 237 -10.83 -3.68 18.70
N ASN A 238 -10.20 -4.82 19.00
CA ASN A 238 -9.40 -5.58 18.04
C ASN A 238 -10.16 -6.71 17.33
N ASP A 239 -11.50 -6.69 17.35
CA ASP A 239 -12.30 -7.54 16.46
C ASP A 239 -12.11 -7.10 15.01
N ARG A 240 -11.02 -7.61 14.41
CA ARG A 240 -10.56 -7.24 13.08
C ARG A 240 -11.61 -7.47 12.01
N VAL A 241 -12.30 -8.61 12.04
CA VAL A 241 -13.27 -8.97 11.01
C VAL A 241 -14.48 -8.03 11.04
N ASN A 242 -14.97 -7.74 12.22
CA ASN A 242 -16.07 -6.80 12.39
C ASN A 242 -15.66 -5.37 12.03
N GLY A 243 -14.46 -4.94 12.44
CA GLY A 243 -13.91 -3.65 12.06
C GLY A 243 -13.79 -3.49 10.54
N TRP A 244 -13.32 -4.52 9.82
CA TRP A 244 -13.25 -4.49 8.36
C TRP A 244 -14.64 -4.40 7.70
N ARG A 245 -15.66 -5.09 8.26
CA ARG A 245 -17.03 -4.99 7.76
C ARG A 245 -17.58 -3.57 7.92
N ILE A 246 -17.40 -2.97 9.10
CA ILE A 246 -17.81 -1.57 9.35
C ILE A 246 -17.14 -0.63 8.35
N CYS A 247 -15.83 -0.73 8.14
CA CYS A 247 -15.12 0.11 7.18
C CYS A 247 -15.54 -0.12 5.72
N ARG A 248 -16.00 -1.33 5.37
CA ARG A 248 -16.51 -1.63 4.02
C ARG A 248 -17.90 -1.06 3.80
N ASP A 249 -18.73 -1.07 4.83
CA ASP A 249 -20.15 -0.71 4.75
C ASP A 249 -20.37 0.81 4.99
N ALA A 250 -19.31 1.54 5.39
CA ALA A 250 -19.25 3.00 5.51
C ALA A 250 -18.92 3.66 4.16
#